data_638e12ddce3fbffb3d5d3b1616ae4ecb
#
_entry.id   638e12ddce3fbffb3d5d3b1616ae4ecb
#
_cell.length_a   1.000
_cell.length_b   1.000
_cell.length_c   1.000
_cell.angle_alpha   90.00
_cell.angle_beta   90.00
_cell.angle_gamma   90.00
#
_symmetry.space_group_name_H-M   'P 1'
#
loop_
_entity.id
_entity.type
_entity.pdbx_description
1 polymer ?
#
loop_
_entity_poly.entity_id
_entity_poly.type
_entity_poly.pdbx_seq_one_letter_code
_entity_poly.pdbx_strand_id
1 'polypeptide(L)'
;GKTLKGWYGLNPHASAKLQGDAKAANHAKQRDEFATHWRVESGELVNGGTGPYATTEEEFGDMELLIEYRTVAGADSGIYLRGTPQVQIWDWNQKENPKNPDRRPWLGSGGLFNNTPGRPGRDPLVLADRPFGEWNKFRIKQLGSKTWVWLNGKAVVDGAEMENFWNRAEPLAAKGPIMLQTHGGEIRWRNIFVRAVKE
;
A
#
# COMPACT_ATOMS: atom_id res chain seq x y z
N GLY A 1 -8.65 0.61 -16.01
CA GLY A 1 -10.02 0.64 -15.49
C GLY A 1 -11.02 -0.22 -16.28
N LYS A 2 -10.54 -1.11 -17.17
CA LYS A 2 -11.43 -2.01 -17.96
C LYS A 2 -11.26 -3.48 -17.59
N THR A 3 -10.06 -3.89 -17.17
CA THR A 3 -9.73 -5.30 -16.89
C THR A 3 -8.75 -5.38 -15.73
N LEU A 4 -8.53 -6.60 -15.21
CA LEU A 4 -7.50 -6.91 -14.23
C LEU A 4 -6.12 -7.19 -14.86
N LYS A 5 -5.97 -7.02 -16.18
CA LYS A 5 -4.70 -7.27 -16.89
C LYS A 5 -3.58 -6.40 -16.31
N GLY A 6 -2.42 -6.99 -16.08
CA GLY A 6 -1.27 -6.34 -15.44
C GLY A 6 -1.25 -6.43 -13.92
N TRP A 7 -2.26 -7.11 -13.34
CA TRP A 7 -2.36 -7.37 -11.92
C TRP A 7 -2.49 -8.87 -11.64
N TYR A 8 -1.96 -9.30 -10.52
CA TYR A 8 -2.12 -10.64 -9.98
C TYR A 8 -2.26 -10.62 -8.45
N GLY A 9 -2.67 -11.73 -7.88
CA GLY A 9 -2.84 -11.88 -6.43
C GLY A 9 -1.55 -12.30 -5.74
N LEU A 10 -1.07 -11.53 -4.77
CA LEU A 10 0.02 -11.92 -3.88
C LEU A 10 -0.04 -11.15 -2.56
N ASN A 11 -0.30 -11.85 -1.46
CA ASN A 11 -0.05 -11.36 -0.11
C ASN A 11 1.30 -11.89 0.38
N PRO A 12 2.34 -11.06 0.46
CA PRO A 12 3.68 -11.53 0.83
C PRO A 12 3.75 -12.04 2.28
N HIS A 13 2.90 -11.55 3.18
CA HIS A 13 2.83 -12.05 4.55
C HIS A 13 2.36 -13.50 4.62
N ALA A 14 1.43 -13.90 3.75
CA ALA A 14 0.93 -15.27 3.69
C ALA A 14 2.00 -16.30 3.27
N SER A 15 3.04 -15.85 2.59
CA SER A 15 4.14 -16.69 2.12
C SER A 15 5.49 -16.42 2.80
N ALA A 16 5.56 -15.45 3.72
CA ALA A 16 6.83 -14.98 4.31
C ALA A 16 7.65 -16.09 5.00
N LYS A 17 6.97 -17.07 5.59
CA LYS A 17 7.61 -18.20 6.30
C LYS A 17 7.74 -19.47 5.45
N LEU A 18 7.22 -19.45 4.23
CA LEU A 18 7.26 -20.58 3.32
C LEU A 18 8.50 -20.57 2.45
N GLN A 19 8.98 -21.76 2.06
CA GLN A 19 10.14 -21.96 1.18
C GLN A 19 9.83 -23.02 0.12
N GLY A 20 10.64 -23.07 -0.94
CA GLY A 20 10.55 -24.08 -1.99
C GLY A 20 9.15 -24.26 -2.57
N ASP A 21 8.76 -25.52 -2.77
CA ASP A 21 7.48 -25.88 -3.39
C ASP A 21 6.26 -25.38 -2.62
N ALA A 22 6.33 -25.32 -1.29
CA ALA A 22 5.23 -24.79 -0.47
C ALA A 22 5.00 -23.30 -0.75
N LYS A 23 6.05 -22.52 -0.93
CA LYS A 23 5.96 -21.11 -1.31
C LYS A 23 5.41 -20.96 -2.73
N ALA A 24 5.91 -21.74 -3.67
CA ALA A 24 5.43 -21.73 -5.06
C ALA A 24 3.94 -22.08 -5.15
N ALA A 25 3.50 -23.14 -4.46
CA ALA A 25 2.09 -23.54 -4.40
C ALA A 25 1.20 -22.46 -3.78
N ASN A 26 1.68 -21.80 -2.70
CA ASN A 26 0.94 -20.69 -2.09
C ASN A 26 0.79 -19.51 -3.06
N HIS A 27 1.84 -19.14 -3.79
CA HIS A 27 1.78 -18.07 -4.79
C HIS A 27 0.84 -18.42 -5.94
N ALA A 28 0.89 -19.66 -6.45
CA ALA A 28 -0.04 -20.14 -7.50
C ALA A 28 -1.49 -20.03 -7.04
N LYS A 29 -1.79 -20.54 -5.85
CA LYS A 29 -3.14 -20.42 -5.25
C LYS A 29 -3.62 -18.97 -5.18
N GLN A 30 -2.77 -18.05 -4.69
CA GLN A 30 -3.13 -16.63 -4.58
C GLN A 30 -3.39 -15.98 -5.95
N ARG A 31 -2.64 -16.38 -6.99
CA ARG A 31 -2.89 -15.93 -8.37
C ARG A 31 -4.25 -16.41 -8.89
N ASP A 32 -4.58 -17.68 -8.65
CA ASP A 32 -5.85 -18.27 -9.08
C ASP A 32 -7.06 -17.64 -8.37
N GLU A 33 -6.91 -17.30 -7.08
CA GLU A 33 -7.96 -16.66 -6.29
C GLU A 33 -8.13 -15.17 -6.58
N PHE A 34 -7.21 -14.52 -7.28
CA PHE A 34 -7.20 -13.07 -7.45
C PHE A 34 -8.51 -12.51 -8.01
N ALA A 35 -9.00 -13.08 -9.11
CA ALA A 35 -10.21 -12.60 -9.79
C ALA A 35 -11.51 -12.90 -9.02
N THR A 36 -11.45 -13.70 -7.96
CA THR A 36 -12.60 -13.93 -7.07
C THR A 36 -12.74 -12.85 -5.99
N HIS A 37 -11.65 -12.14 -5.69
CA HIS A 37 -11.58 -11.10 -4.67
C HIS A 37 -11.51 -9.68 -5.23
N TRP A 38 -10.98 -9.54 -6.45
CA TRP A 38 -10.83 -8.27 -7.12
C TRP A 38 -11.67 -8.21 -8.39
N ARG A 39 -12.30 -7.07 -8.61
CA ARG A 39 -13.10 -6.82 -9.80
C ARG A 39 -12.89 -5.43 -10.34
N VAL A 40 -13.23 -5.21 -11.58
CA VAL A 40 -13.35 -3.88 -12.18
C VAL A 40 -14.82 -3.52 -12.26
N GLU A 41 -15.19 -2.38 -11.72
CA GLU A 41 -16.57 -1.88 -11.66
C GLU A 41 -16.56 -0.38 -11.99
N SER A 42 -17.20 0.01 -13.07
CA SER A 42 -17.31 1.42 -13.48
C SER A 42 -15.98 2.18 -13.58
N GLY A 43 -14.92 1.50 -14.03
CA GLY A 43 -13.59 2.09 -14.14
C GLY A 43 -12.76 2.06 -12.84
N GLU A 44 -13.31 1.50 -11.78
CA GLU A 44 -12.66 1.35 -10.47
C GLU A 44 -12.15 -0.09 -10.28
N LEU A 45 -10.99 -0.25 -9.67
CA LEU A 45 -10.50 -1.53 -9.18
C LEU A 45 -11.01 -1.70 -7.74
N VAL A 46 -11.77 -2.75 -7.47
CA VAL A 46 -12.55 -2.91 -6.23
C VAL A 46 -12.19 -4.19 -5.52
N ASN A 47 -12.00 -4.09 -4.20
CA ASN A 47 -11.85 -5.21 -3.29
C ASN A 47 -12.78 -5.06 -2.08
N GLY A 48 -13.40 -6.15 -1.65
CA GLY A 48 -14.30 -6.20 -0.49
C GLY A 48 -13.60 -6.34 0.87
N GLY A 49 -12.27 -6.21 0.93
CA GLY A 49 -11.48 -6.28 2.17
C GLY A 49 -10.85 -7.64 2.45
N THR A 50 -10.93 -8.61 1.52
CA THR A 50 -10.39 -9.97 1.69
C THR A 50 -9.61 -10.45 0.48
N GLY A 51 -8.86 -11.54 0.66
CA GLY A 51 -8.10 -12.19 -0.40
C GLY A 51 -6.67 -11.65 -0.57
N PRO A 52 -5.99 -12.06 -1.64
CA PRO A 52 -4.62 -11.62 -1.92
C PRO A 52 -4.59 -10.14 -2.32
N TYR A 53 -3.43 -9.49 -2.14
CA TYR A 53 -3.22 -8.10 -2.57
C TYR A 53 -3.17 -8.02 -4.09
N ALA A 54 -3.70 -6.93 -4.67
CA ALA A 54 -3.47 -6.65 -6.09
C ALA A 54 -2.02 -6.21 -6.29
N THR A 55 -1.27 -7.00 -7.02
CA THR A 55 0.17 -6.84 -7.23
C THR A 55 0.42 -6.61 -8.72
N THR A 56 1.22 -5.59 -9.07
CA THR A 56 1.57 -5.33 -10.47
C THR A 56 2.48 -6.41 -11.02
N GLU A 57 2.26 -6.84 -12.27
CA GLU A 57 3.19 -7.71 -13.02
C GLU A 57 4.50 -6.97 -13.32
N GLU A 58 4.43 -5.65 -13.54
CA GLU A 58 5.58 -4.80 -13.76
C GLU A 58 6.23 -4.39 -12.45
N GLU A 59 7.57 -4.32 -12.44
CA GLU A 59 8.37 -3.84 -11.33
C GLU A 59 8.88 -2.43 -11.57
N PHE A 60 8.84 -1.60 -10.53
CA PHE A 60 9.22 -0.20 -10.56
C PHE A 60 10.42 0.06 -9.65
N GLY A 61 11.34 0.89 -10.11
CA GLY A 61 12.43 1.46 -9.32
C GLY A 61 12.08 2.85 -8.80
N ASP A 62 12.89 3.84 -9.18
CA ASP A 62 12.60 5.24 -8.89
C ASP A 62 11.37 5.69 -9.67
N MET A 63 10.37 6.18 -8.96
CA MET A 63 9.06 6.42 -9.55
C MET A 63 8.29 7.56 -8.93
N GLU A 64 7.33 8.05 -9.67
CA GLU A 64 6.22 8.85 -9.18
C GLU A 64 4.91 8.11 -9.48
N LEU A 65 4.12 7.89 -8.43
CA LEU A 65 2.81 7.23 -8.48
C LEU A 65 1.72 8.23 -8.14
N LEU A 66 0.72 8.33 -9.01
CA LEU A 66 -0.55 8.99 -8.72
C LEU A 66 -1.62 7.91 -8.59
N ILE A 67 -2.38 7.94 -7.51
CA ILE A 67 -3.42 6.95 -7.25
C ILE A 67 -4.52 7.56 -6.39
N GLU A 68 -5.76 7.25 -6.72
CA GLU A 68 -6.91 7.64 -5.92
C GLU A 68 -7.52 6.42 -5.25
N TYR A 69 -7.92 6.59 -3.99
CA TYR A 69 -8.66 5.56 -3.25
C TYR A 69 -9.89 6.14 -2.57
N ARG A 70 -10.86 5.27 -2.36
CA ARG A 70 -12.05 5.53 -1.56
C ARG A 70 -12.32 4.31 -0.69
N THR A 71 -12.63 4.55 0.57
CA THR A 71 -12.83 3.48 1.55
C THR A 71 -14.00 3.77 2.47
N VAL A 72 -14.32 2.81 3.32
CA VAL A 72 -15.41 2.84 4.31
C VAL A 72 -14.84 2.87 5.73
N ALA A 73 -15.67 3.20 6.71
CA ALA A 73 -15.30 3.08 8.11
C ALA A 73 -14.88 1.63 8.46
N GLY A 74 -13.86 1.50 9.29
CA GLY A 74 -13.27 0.22 9.68
C GLY A 74 -12.30 -0.37 8.66
N ALA A 75 -12.12 0.24 7.49
CA ALA A 75 -11.16 -0.24 6.52
C ALA A 75 -9.71 0.05 6.96
N ASP A 76 -8.85 -0.92 6.66
CA ASP A 76 -7.39 -0.82 6.79
C ASP A 76 -6.78 -1.27 5.48
N SER A 77 -5.82 -0.55 4.96
CA SER A 77 -5.18 -0.85 3.70
C SER A 77 -3.81 -0.17 3.59
N GLY A 78 -3.18 -0.27 2.43
CA GLY A 78 -1.93 0.42 2.15
C GLY A 78 -1.41 0.15 0.76
N ILE A 79 -0.42 0.94 0.37
CA ILE A 79 0.27 0.81 -0.90
C ILE A 79 1.70 0.37 -0.61
N TYR A 80 2.07 -0.83 -1.08
CA TYR A 80 3.44 -1.32 -1.02
C TYR A 80 4.23 -0.76 -2.20
N LEU A 81 5.41 -0.30 -1.91
CA LEU A 81 6.35 0.20 -2.90
C LEU A 81 7.52 -0.77 -3.01
N ARG A 82 7.84 -1.21 -4.23
CA ARG A 82 8.89 -2.24 -4.48
C ARG A 82 8.69 -3.52 -3.66
N GLY A 83 7.42 -3.93 -3.47
CA GLY A 83 7.08 -5.11 -2.67
C GLY A 83 7.30 -4.96 -1.16
N THR A 84 7.62 -3.77 -0.68
CA THR A 84 7.86 -3.45 0.74
C THR A 84 6.70 -2.66 1.33
N PRO A 85 6.17 -3.03 2.52
CA PRO A 85 5.11 -2.28 3.20
C PRO A 85 5.65 -0.97 3.77
N GLN A 86 4.87 0.04 3.90
CA GLN A 86 3.76 0.51 3.09
C GLN A 86 3.51 1.99 3.34
N VAL A 87 2.92 2.67 2.36
CA VAL A 87 2.19 3.92 2.58
C VAL A 87 0.83 3.53 3.13
N GLN A 88 0.58 3.80 4.39
CA GLN A 88 -0.56 3.29 5.16
C GLN A 88 -1.86 4.02 4.82
N ILE A 89 -2.97 3.30 4.84
CA ILE A 89 -4.35 3.83 4.80
C ILE A 89 -5.08 3.37 6.05
N TRP A 90 -5.62 4.32 6.81
CA TRP A 90 -6.30 4.08 8.08
C TRP A 90 -7.80 4.43 8.03
N ASP A 91 -8.57 3.77 8.91
CA ASP A 91 -9.74 4.43 9.51
C ASP A 91 -9.23 5.42 10.58
N TRP A 92 -9.12 6.67 10.20
CA TRP A 92 -8.59 7.74 11.05
C TRP A 92 -9.52 8.14 12.21
N ASN A 93 -10.76 7.61 12.27
CA ASN A 93 -11.68 7.77 13.41
C ASN A 93 -11.38 6.77 14.55
N GLN A 94 -10.50 5.79 14.33
CA GLN A 94 -10.12 4.86 15.40
C GLN A 94 -9.36 5.59 16.50
N LYS A 95 -9.74 5.26 17.74
CA LYS A 95 -9.09 5.79 18.94
C LYS A 95 -7.83 4.99 19.28
N GLU A 96 -7.07 5.53 20.20
CA GLU A 96 -5.92 4.83 20.79
C GLU A 96 -6.31 3.43 21.29
N ASN A 97 -5.45 2.46 21.01
CA ASN A 97 -5.58 1.11 21.52
C ASN A 97 -4.38 0.82 22.46
N PRO A 98 -4.61 0.76 23.79
CA PRO A 98 -3.53 0.49 24.74
C PRO A 98 -2.78 -0.83 24.53
N LYS A 99 -3.40 -1.80 23.84
CA LYS A 99 -2.77 -3.09 23.48
C LYS A 99 -1.83 -2.97 22.28
N ASN A 100 -1.92 -1.87 21.54
CA ASN A 100 -1.08 -1.60 20.38
C ASN A 100 -0.79 -0.10 20.25
N PRO A 101 0.02 0.47 21.18
CA PRO A 101 0.26 1.91 21.28
C PRO A 101 1.02 2.49 20.07
N ASP A 102 1.73 1.64 19.32
CA ASP A 102 2.44 2.04 18.10
C ASP A 102 1.52 2.25 16.90
N ARG A 103 0.30 1.75 16.98
CA ARG A 103 -0.72 1.93 15.96
C ARG A 103 -1.52 3.20 16.28
N ARG A 104 -1.27 4.27 15.52
CA ARG A 104 -1.85 5.61 15.73
C ARG A 104 -2.72 6.07 14.55
N PRO A 105 -3.84 5.37 14.25
CA PRO A 105 -4.66 5.66 13.06
C PRO A 105 -5.26 7.07 13.06
N TRP A 106 -5.51 7.66 14.24
CA TRP A 106 -6.02 9.04 14.36
C TRP A 106 -5.09 10.12 13.81
N LEU A 107 -3.82 9.80 13.53
CA LEU A 107 -2.90 10.72 12.88
C LEU A 107 -3.15 10.80 11.37
N GLY A 108 -3.94 9.87 10.80
CA GLY A 108 -4.30 9.85 9.40
C GLY A 108 -3.47 8.89 8.56
N SER A 109 -3.79 8.89 7.27
CA SER A 109 -3.14 8.03 6.26
C SER A 109 -1.90 8.68 5.66
N GLY A 110 -1.08 7.86 5.00
CA GLY A 110 0.07 8.30 4.21
C GLY A 110 1.43 8.09 4.87
N GLY A 111 1.49 7.76 6.17
CA GLY A 111 2.74 7.46 6.83
C GLY A 111 3.37 6.14 6.37
N LEU A 112 4.68 6.01 6.53
CA LEU A 112 5.47 4.78 6.27
C LEU A 112 5.39 3.86 7.50
N PHE A 113 4.20 3.38 7.80
CA PHE A 113 3.86 2.75 9.09
C PHE A 113 4.78 1.58 9.48
N ASN A 114 5.27 0.83 8.51
CA ASN A 114 6.14 -0.32 8.77
C ASN A 114 7.62 0.05 9.00
N ASN A 115 7.99 1.32 8.97
CA ASN A 115 9.27 1.76 9.48
C ASN A 115 9.37 1.51 10.99
N THR A 116 10.58 1.40 11.50
CA THR A 116 10.86 1.28 12.94
C THR A 116 10.17 2.42 13.71
N PRO A 117 9.50 2.12 14.84
CA PRO A 117 8.89 3.16 15.68
C PRO A 117 9.84 4.32 15.99
N GLY A 118 9.35 5.55 15.84
CA GLY A 118 10.13 6.77 16.06
C GLY A 118 10.96 7.24 14.85
N ARG A 119 11.04 6.47 13.77
CA ARG A 119 11.71 6.93 12.54
C ARG A 119 10.90 8.03 11.83
N PRO A 120 11.57 8.99 11.19
CA PRO A 120 10.91 10.02 10.39
C PRO A 120 9.98 9.40 9.34
N GLY A 121 8.84 10.03 9.12
CA GLY A 121 7.86 9.62 8.12
C GLY A 121 7.03 8.38 8.47
N ARG A 122 7.30 7.69 9.60
CA ARG A 122 6.47 6.57 10.05
C ARG A 122 5.03 7.00 10.31
N ASP A 123 4.86 8.12 10.98
CA ASP A 123 3.58 8.78 11.13
C ASP A 123 3.46 9.94 10.13
N PRO A 124 2.25 10.24 9.66
CA PRO A 124 2.06 11.37 8.78
C PRO A 124 2.27 12.70 9.52
N LEU A 125 2.78 13.71 8.81
CA LEU A 125 3.01 15.06 9.34
C LEU A 125 1.71 15.78 9.70
N VAL A 126 0.60 15.43 9.05
CA VAL A 126 -0.70 16.07 9.22
C VAL A 126 -1.82 15.12 8.82
N LEU A 127 -2.95 15.18 9.50
CA LEU A 127 -4.18 14.52 9.07
C LEU A 127 -4.67 15.21 7.78
N ALA A 128 -4.75 14.46 6.70
CA ALA A 128 -5.10 14.95 5.38
C ALA A 128 -6.21 14.15 4.70
N ASP A 129 -6.75 13.15 5.39
CA ASP A 129 -7.82 12.29 4.88
C ASP A 129 -9.11 13.08 4.67
N ARG A 130 -9.89 12.64 3.69
CA ARG A 130 -11.27 13.06 3.47
C ARG A 130 -12.23 12.11 4.16
N PRO A 131 -13.49 12.53 4.38
CA PRO A 131 -14.53 11.65 4.90
C PRO A 131 -14.65 10.32 4.13
N PHE A 132 -15.06 9.26 4.82
CA PHE A 132 -15.33 7.96 4.18
C PHE A 132 -16.35 8.12 3.04
N GLY A 133 -16.16 7.37 1.97
CA GLY A 133 -16.96 7.49 0.76
C GLY A 133 -16.50 8.58 -0.22
N GLU A 134 -15.61 9.47 0.20
CA GLU A 134 -14.97 10.43 -0.70
C GLU A 134 -13.65 9.90 -1.26
N TRP A 135 -13.29 10.40 -2.45
CA TRP A 135 -12.02 10.07 -3.09
C TRP A 135 -10.86 10.83 -2.46
N ASN A 136 -9.89 10.08 -1.97
CA ASN A 136 -8.59 10.54 -1.54
C ASN A 136 -7.58 10.40 -2.68
N LYS A 137 -6.63 11.35 -2.80
CA LYS A 137 -5.62 11.39 -3.85
C LYS A 137 -4.23 11.33 -3.25
N PHE A 138 -3.50 10.27 -3.54
CA PHE A 138 -2.08 10.20 -3.28
C PHE A 138 -1.26 10.64 -4.49
N ARG A 139 -0.21 11.37 -4.20
CA ARG A 139 0.98 11.51 -5.02
C ARG A 139 2.15 11.00 -4.20
N ILE A 140 2.83 9.99 -4.70
CA ILE A 140 3.96 9.34 -4.02
C ILE A 140 5.16 9.43 -4.95
N LYS A 141 6.30 9.93 -4.43
CA LYS A 141 7.58 9.93 -5.14
C LYS A 141 8.57 9.12 -4.34
N GLN A 142 9.31 8.22 -4.99
CA GLN A 142 10.35 7.43 -4.37
C GLN A 142 11.63 7.48 -5.22
N LEU A 143 12.75 7.88 -4.60
CA LEU A 143 14.09 7.90 -5.17
C LEU A 143 15.03 7.13 -4.23
N GLY A 144 15.57 6.01 -4.69
CA GLY A 144 16.22 5.09 -3.77
C GLY A 144 15.26 4.70 -2.64
N SER A 145 15.69 4.86 -1.38
CA SER A 145 14.85 4.67 -0.20
C SER A 145 14.03 5.90 0.20
N LYS A 146 14.40 7.10 -0.29
CA LYS A 146 13.73 8.35 0.06
C LYS A 146 12.34 8.42 -0.55
N THR A 147 11.35 8.66 0.30
CA THR A 147 9.95 8.64 -0.07
C THR A 147 9.26 9.94 0.36
N TRP A 148 8.56 10.56 -0.56
CA TRP A 148 7.69 11.71 -0.36
C TRP A 148 6.26 11.29 -0.62
N VAL A 149 5.35 11.65 0.26
CA VAL A 149 3.93 11.35 0.12
C VAL A 149 3.11 12.61 0.32
N TRP A 150 2.27 12.89 -0.65
CA TRP A 150 1.22 13.91 -0.54
C TRP A 150 -0.14 13.23 -0.57
N LEU A 151 -1.00 13.58 0.39
CA LEU A 151 -2.39 13.16 0.44
C LEU A 151 -3.28 14.39 0.31
N ASN A 152 -4.16 14.39 -0.67
CA ASN A 152 -5.07 15.51 -0.96
C ASN A 152 -4.36 16.88 -1.07
N GLY A 153 -3.15 16.88 -1.62
CA GLY A 153 -2.31 18.07 -1.82
C GLY A 153 -1.47 18.49 -0.61
N LYS A 154 -1.63 17.85 0.56
CA LYS A 154 -0.81 18.11 1.75
C LYS A 154 0.34 17.12 1.83
N ALA A 155 1.55 17.61 2.11
CA ALA A 155 2.68 16.74 2.40
C ALA A 155 2.47 16.01 3.72
N VAL A 156 2.44 14.67 3.68
CA VAL A 156 2.29 13.81 4.86
C VAL A 156 3.57 13.04 5.17
N VAL A 157 4.45 12.86 4.19
CA VAL A 157 5.84 12.41 4.37
C VAL A 157 6.74 13.27 3.49
N ASP A 158 7.85 13.77 4.04
CA ASP A 158 8.78 14.64 3.35
C ASP A 158 10.19 14.04 3.33
N GLY A 159 10.49 13.28 2.26
CA GLY A 159 11.82 12.72 2.00
C GLY A 159 12.33 11.73 3.06
N ALA A 160 11.43 11.06 3.75
CA ALA A 160 11.82 10.06 4.74
C ALA A 160 12.29 8.76 4.07
N GLU A 161 13.25 8.09 4.68
CA GLU A 161 13.71 6.79 4.21
C GLU A 161 12.68 5.71 4.50
N MET A 162 12.33 4.93 3.50
CA MET A 162 11.56 3.71 3.63
C MET A 162 12.50 2.55 3.93
N GLU A 163 12.30 1.91 5.07
CA GLU A 163 13.12 0.78 5.48
C GLU A 163 12.69 -0.52 4.78
N ASN A 164 13.66 -1.41 4.54
CA ASN A 164 13.36 -2.75 4.09
C ASN A 164 12.70 -3.56 5.23
N PHE A 165 11.39 -3.67 5.20
CA PHE A 165 10.63 -4.40 6.22
C PHE A 165 10.98 -5.89 6.31
N TRP A 166 11.30 -6.50 5.16
CA TRP A 166 11.55 -7.94 5.07
C TRP A 166 12.94 -8.33 5.61
N ASN A 167 13.91 -7.42 5.50
CA ASN A 167 15.25 -7.60 6.05
C ASN A 167 15.86 -6.22 6.39
N ARG A 168 15.78 -5.84 7.66
CA ARG A 168 16.25 -4.53 8.13
C ARG A 168 17.75 -4.30 7.98
N ALA A 169 18.53 -5.38 7.81
CA ALA A 169 19.97 -5.29 7.61
C ALA A 169 20.36 -4.96 6.17
N GLU A 170 19.42 -5.11 5.25
CA GLU A 170 19.64 -4.88 3.83
C GLU A 170 18.96 -3.60 3.34
N PRO A 171 19.51 -2.94 2.31
CA PRO A 171 18.86 -1.79 1.72
C PRO A 171 17.50 -2.16 1.11
N LEU A 172 16.67 -1.14 0.86
CA LEU A 172 15.46 -1.32 0.09
C LEU A 172 15.80 -1.86 -1.32
N ALA A 173 15.02 -2.81 -1.81
CA ALA A 173 15.21 -3.36 -3.15
C ALA A 173 15.21 -2.25 -4.23
N ALA A 174 16.13 -2.36 -5.21
CA ALA A 174 16.24 -1.37 -6.28
C ALA A 174 14.97 -1.29 -7.15
N LYS A 175 14.28 -2.40 -7.32
CA LYS A 175 13.00 -2.53 -8.04
C LYS A 175 12.08 -3.52 -7.34
N GLY A 176 10.80 -3.41 -7.59
CA GLY A 176 9.79 -4.37 -7.16
C GLY A 176 8.39 -3.89 -7.50
N PRO A 177 7.38 -4.74 -7.29
CA PRO A 177 6.01 -4.45 -7.65
C PRO A 177 5.38 -3.39 -6.74
N ILE A 178 4.36 -2.71 -7.25
CA ILE A 178 3.38 -1.98 -6.45
C ILE A 178 2.32 -2.99 -6.02
N MET A 179 1.92 -2.93 -4.73
CA MET A 179 0.89 -3.83 -4.21
C MET A 179 -0.17 -3.02 -3.45
N LEU A 180 -1.43 -3.33 -3.71
CA LEU A 180 -2.58 -2.72 -3.05
C LEU A 180 -3.11 -3.71 -2.00
N GLN A 181 -2.98 -3.35 -0.73
CA GLN A 181 -3.27 -4.24 0.38
C GLN A 181 -4.77 -4.46 0.57
N THR A 182 -5.13 -5.68 0.95
CA THR A 182 -6.45 -6.05 1.47
C THR A 182 -6.32 -6.32 2.96
N HIS A 183 -7.02 -5.59 3.82
CA HIS A 183 -6.92 -5.77 5.27
C HIS A 183 -8.20 -5.34 6.01
N GLY A 184 -9.36 -5.74 5.47
CA GLY A 184 -10.67 -5.43 6.03
C GLY A 184 -11.30 -4.14 5.48
N GLY A 185 -12.62 -4.20 5.25
CA GLY A 185 -13.40 -3.14 4.65
C GLY A 185 -13.25 -3.02 3.13
N GLU A 186 -14.30 -2.54 2.47
CA GLU A 186 -14.23 -2.28 1.04
C GLU A 186 -13.27 -1.13 0.74
N ILE A 187 -12.43 -1.33 -0.26
CA ILE A 187 -11.59 -0.29 -0.82
C ILE A 187 -11.71 -0.28 -2.33
N ARG A 188 -11.75 0.93 -2.90
CA ARG A 188 -11.84 1.20 -4.33
C ARG A 188 -10.69 2.07 -4.78
N TRP A 189 -10.16 1.77 -5.95
CA TRP A 189 -9.00 2.45 -6.52
C TRP A 189 -9.30 2.89 -7.95
N ARG A 190 -8.77 4.08 -8.32
CA ARG A 190 -8.84 4.57 -9.69
C ARG A 190 -7.68 5.51 -10.00
N ASN A 191 -7.56 5.94 -11.25
CA ASN A 191 -6.55 6.91 -11.68
C ASN A 191 -5.14 6.50 -11.22
N ILE A 192 -4.78 5.24 -11.46
CA ILE A 192 -3.50 4.67 -11.09
C ILE A 192 -2.52 4.91 -12.24
N PHE A 193 -1.58 5.84 -12.04
CA PHE A 193 -0.57 6.21 -13.01
C PHE A 193 0.80 6.18 -12.36
N VAL A 194 1.72 5.50 -13.01
CA VAL A 194 3.12 5.44 -12.57
C VAL A 194 4.03 5.92 -13.70
N ARG A 195 5.06 6.67 -13.34
CA ARG A 195 6.14 7.01 -14.24
C ARG A 195 7.49 6.77 -13.58
N ALA A 196 8.45 6.29 -14.35
CA ALA A 196 9.84 6.28 -13.92
C ALA A 196 10.34 7.71 -13.73
N VAL A 197 11.10 7.94 -12.68
CA VAL A 197 11.81 9.21 -12.45
C VAL A 197 13.29 8.93 -12.71
N LYS A 198 13.93 9.79 -13.51
CA LYS A 198 15.39 9.80 -13.66
C LYS A 198 15.94 10.87 -12.71
N GLU A 199 17.05 10.55 -12.07
CA GLU A 199 17.84 11.55 -11.33
C GLU A 199 18.27 12.70 -12.23
#